data_e6878c8058e3c40f097acebe0a6dc538
#
_entry.id   e6878c8058e3c40f097acebe0a6dc538
#
_cell.length_a   1.000
_cell.length_b   1.000
_cell.length_c   1.000
_cell.angle_alpha   90.00
_cell.angle_beta   90.00
_cell.angle_gamma   90.00
#
_symmetry.space_group_name_H-M   'P 1'
#
loop_
_entity.id
_entity.type
_entity.pdbx_description
1 polymer ?
#
loop_
_entity_poly.entity_id
_entity_poly.type
_entity_poly.pdbx_seq_one_letter_code
_entity_poly.pdbx_strand_id
1 'polypeptide(L)'
;EDNKLSLRYSNGSQVKAISSTEDAGRSEALSLLVIDEAAFIDKIDTIWTAAQSTLSTGGQCIALSTPNGVGNWFHRTWVGAEEGENDWNTIRLHWTVHPEREQDWRDEQDKLLGPSEAAQECDCDFITSGQGVVDPRILEEYRKNQIQEPLEKRGFDSNLWIWQPPNYTKDYVVAGDVARGDGQDFTAFHVIDVD
;
A
#
# COMPACT_ATOMS: atom_id res chain seq x y z
N GLU A 1 -24.93 2.99 -29.09
CA GLU A 1 -24.86 4.42 -28.69
C GLU A 1 -23.49 4.66 -28.02
N ASP A 2 -22.70 5.49 -28.65
CA ASP A 2 -21.40 5.89 -28.12
C ASP A 2 -21.59 7.19 -27.36
N ASN A 3 -21.15 7.21 -26.11
CA ASN A 3 -21.00 8.44 -25.36
C ASN A 3 -19.55 8.52 -24.85
N LYS A 4 -19.18 9.65 -24.27
CA LYS A 4 -17.78 9.87 -23.78
C LYS A 4 -17.29 8.82 -22.78
N LEU A 5 -18.19 8.12 -22.10
CA LEU A 5 -17.89 7.18 -21.01
C LEU A 5 -18.31 5.74 -21.31
N SER A 6 -18.89 5.46 -22.48
CA SER A 6 -19.37 4.13 -22.83
C SER A 6 -19.25 3.87 -24.32
N LEU A 7 -18.65 2.73 -24.66
CA LEU A 7 -18.51 2.22 -26.01
C LEU A 7 -19.18 0.85 -26.09
N ARG A 8 -20.09 0.66 -27.03
CA ARG A 8 -20.77 -0.62 -27.28
C ARG A 8 -20.40 -1.14 -28.65
N TYR A 9 -20.00 -2.40 -28.71
CA TYR A 9 -19.61 -3.10 -29.93
C TYR A 9 -20.80 -3.85 -30.55
N SER A 10 -20.70 -4.15 -31.84
CA SER A 10 -21.75 -4.89 -32.59
C SER A 10 -21.99 -6.31 -32.11
N ASN A 11 -21.01 -6.93 -31.48
CA ASN A 11 -21.09 -8.25 -30.83
C ASN A 11 -21.78 -8.24 -29.47
N GLY A 12 -22.27 -7.09 -28.99
CA GLY A 12 -22.89 -6.92 -27.68
C GLY A 12 -21.95 -6.60 -26.54
N SER A 13 -20.64 -6.66 -26.75
CA SER A 13 -19.64 -6.25 -25.72
C SER A 13 -19.72 -4.75 -25.45
N GLN A 14 -19.40 -4.38 -24.22
CA GLN A 14 -19.40 -2.99 -23.80
C GLN A 14 -18.17 -2.68 -22.95
N VAL A 15 -17.59 -1.50 -23.13
CA VAL A 15 -16.59 -0.90 -22.25
C VAL A 15 -17.19 0.36 -21.65
N LYS A 16 -17.06 0.51 -20.35
CA LYS A 16 -17.51 1.71 -19.62
C LYS A 16 -16.37 2.26 -18.80
N ALA A 17 -16.25 3.59 -18.78
CA ALA A 17 -15.45 4.31 -17.79
C ALA A 17 -16.41 4.91 -16.74
N ILE A 18 -16.09 4.69 -15.47
CA ILE A 18 -16.87 5.20 -14.34
C ILE A 18 -15.93 5.90 -13.36
N SER A 19 -16.45 6.90 -12.66
CA SER A 19 -15.70 7.54 -11.58
C SER A 19 -15.58 6.60 -10.39
N SER A 20 -14.50 6.75 -9.62
CA SER A 20 -14.23 6.01 -8.39
C SER A 20 -15.15 6.45 -7.24
N THR A 21 -16.44 6.17 -7.36
CA THR A 21 -17.45 6.40 -6.31
C THR A 21 -17.75 5.10 -5.57
N GLU A 22 -18.31 5.19 -4.37
CA GLU A 22 -18.65 4.01 -3.53
C GLU A 22 -19.59 3.01 -4.22
N ASP A 23 -20.38 3.45 -5.18
CA ASP A 23 -21.28 2.62 -5.98
C ASP A 23 -20.65 2.07 -7.27
N ALA A 24 -19.38 2.39 -7.50
CA ALA A 24 -18.67 1.89 -8.67
C ALA A 24 -18.61 0.36 -8.68
N GLY A 25 -19.05 -0.25 -9.77
CA GLY A 25 -18.97 -1.69 -9.97
C GLY A 25 -20.13 -2.53 -9.39
N ARG A 26 -21.16 -1.94 -8.77
CA ARG A 26 -22.26 -2.71 -8.13
C ARG A 26 -23.32 -3.25 -9.06
N SER A 27 -23.44 -2.81 -10.28
CA SER A 27 -24.67 -2.98 -11.06
C SER A 27 -24.56 -3.91 -12.27
N GLU A 28 -23.40 -4.44 -12.60
CA GLU A 28 -23.22 -5.25 -13.81
C GLU A 28 -22.24 -6.40 -13.58
N ALA A 29 -22.50 -7.57 -14.18
CA ALA A 29 -21.53 -8.65 -14.21
C ALA A 29 -20.34 -8.23 -15.11
N LEU A 30 -19.14 -8.23 -14.57
CA LEU A 30 -17.93 -7.79 -15.25
C LEU A 30 -17.08 -8.97 -15.69
N SER A 31 -16.68 -8.98 -16.96
CA SER A 31 -15.66 -9.92 -17.46
C SER A 31 -14.25 -9.41 -17.16
N LEU A 32 -14.08 -8.09 -17.12
CA LEU A 32 -12.82 -7.43 -16.78
C LEU A 32 -13.13 -6.11 -16.06
N LEU A 33 -12.47 -5.92 -14.92
CA LEU A 33 -12.39 -4.65 -14.21
C LEU A 33 -10.97 -4.12 -14.34
N VAL A 34 -10.82 -2.86 -14.71
CA VAL A 34 -9.55 -2.14 -14.67
C VAL A 34 -9.67 -1.01 -13.64
N ILE A 35 -8.80 -1.00 -12.65
CA ILE A 35 -8.71 0.05 -11.63
C ILE A 35 -7.43 0.82 -11.91
N ASP A 36 -7.59 2.02 -12.42
CA ASP A 36 -6.47 2.93 -12.71
C ASP A 36 -6.18 3.81 -11.50
N GLU A 37 -4.91 4.13 -11.28
CA GLU A 37 -4.41 4.90 -10.14
C GLU A 37 -4.88 4.34 -8.77
N ALA A 38 -4.85 3.02 -8.63
CA ALA A 38 -5.43 2.31 -7.49
C ALA A 38 -4.88 2.76 -6.12
N ALA A 39 -3.60 3.19 -6.04
CA ALA A 39 -2.98 3.68 -4.81
C ALA A 39 -3.50 5.06 -4.36
N PHE A 40 -4.19 5.80 -5.25
CA PHE A 40 -4.67 7.16 -5.02
C PHE A 40 -6.19 7.24 -4.81
N ILE A 41 -6.89 6.11 -4.83
CA ILE A 41 -8.35 6.08 -4.61
C ILE A 41 -8.64 5.96 -3.11
N ASP A 42 -9.18 7.02 -2.51
CA ASP A 42 -9.42 7.09 -1.05
C ASP A 42 -10.29 5.96 -0.50
N LYS A 43 -11.32 5.52 -1.24
CA LYS A 43 -12.28 4.51 -0.79
C LYS A 43 -12.16 3.18 -1.53
N ILE A 44 -10.97 2.85 -1.96
CA ILE A 44 -10.71 1.67 -2.79
C ILE A 44 -11.13 0.36 -2.09
N ASP A 45 -10.97 0.24 -0.77
CA ASP A 45 -11.40 -0.94 -0.02
C ASP A 45 -12.92 -1.20 -0.18
N THR A 46 -13.73 -0.14 -0.11
CA THR A 46 -15.19 -0.23 -0.31
C THR A 46 -15.53 -0.58 -1.76
N ILE A 47 -14.87 0.07 -2.72
CA ILE A 47 -15.05 -0.18 -4.16
C ILE A 47 -14.66 -1.63 -4.49
N TRP A 48 -13.53 -2.10 -3.99
CA TRP A 48 -13.05 -3.46 -4.19
C TRP A 48 -14.01 -4.50 -3.63
N THR A 49 -14.50 -4.31 -2.40
CA THR A 49 -15.49 -5.20 -1.78
C THR A 49 -16.76 -5.30 -2.62
N ALA A 50 -17.23 -4.17 -3.15
CA ALA A 50 -18.40 -4.14 -4.04
C ALA A 50 -18.12 -4.85 -5.39
N ALA A 51 -16.95 -4.65 -5.96
CA ALA A 51 -16.55 -5.20 -7.24
C ALA A 51 -16.31 -6.72 -7.20
N GLN A 52 -15.81 -7.26 -6.10
CA GLN A 52 -15.60 -8.71 -5.94
C GLN A 52 -16.87 -9.54 -6.24
N SER A 53 -18.03 -9.06 -5.80
CA SER A 53 -19.30 -9.75 -6.06
C SER A 53 -19.65 -9.81 -7.55
N THR A 54 -19.26 -8.81 -8.33
CA THR A 54 -19.52 -8.73 -9.78
C THR A 54 -18.53 -9.54 -10.61
N LEU A 55 -17.35 -9.81 -10.06
CA LEU A 55 -16.29 -10.64 -10.65
C LEU A 55 -16.44 -12.14 -10.31
N SER A 56 -17.29 -12.49 -9.33
CA SER A 56 -17.44 -13.85 -8.80
C SER A 56 -17.88 -14.89 -9.85
N THR A 57 -18.36 -14.46 -11.00
CA THR A 57 -18.75 -15.33 -12.14
C THR A 57 -17.59 -15.66 -13.09
N GLY A 58 -16.35 -15.42 -12.70
CA GLY A 58 -15.15 -15.68 -13.51
C GLY A 58 -14.57 -14.44 -14.20
N GLY A 59 -14.93 -13.24 -13.76
CA GLY A 59 -14.31 -12.00 -14.20
C GLY A 59 -12.89 -11.84 -13.66
N GLN A 60 -12.08 -11.02 -14.34
CA GLN A 60 -10.71 -10.69 -13.99
C GLN A 60 -10.61 -9.23 -13.54
N CYS A 61 -9.59 -8.93 -12.72
CA CYS A 61 -9.26 -7.56 -12.34
C CYS A 61 -7.81 -7.24 -12.66
N ILE A 62 -7.58 -6.02 -13.14
CA ILE A 62 -6.27 -5.41 -13.30
C ILE A 62 -6.28 -4.13 -12.47
N ALA A 63 -5.43 -4.05 -11.46
CA ALA A 63 -5.17 -2.82 -10.71
C ALA A 63 -3.79 -2.29 -11.11
N LEU A 64 -3.73 -1.04 -11.54
CA LEU A 64 -2.48 -0.39 -11.91
C LEU A 64 -2.35 0.95 -11.19
N SER A 65 -1.13 1.29 -10.81
CA SER A 65 -0.79 2.55 -10.16
C SER A 65 0.72 2.73 -10.08
N THR A 66 1.19 3.96 -9.94
CA THR A 66 2.44 4.23 -9.25
C THR A 66 2.23 4.05 -7.74
N PRO A 67 3.28 3.76 -6.95
CA PRO A 67 3.20 3.67 -5.51
C PRO A 67 2.74 4.99 -4.88
N ASN A 68 2.02 4.91 -3.76
CA ASN A 68 1.64 6.08 -2.96
C ASN A 68 1.83 5.77 -1.47
N GLY A 69 3.08 5.52 -1.09
CA GLY A 69 3.44 5.13 0.26
C GLY A 69 3.02 3.71 0.63
N VAL A 70 3.21 3.39 1.90
CA VAL A 70 2.91 2.08 2.47
C VAL A 70 1.55 2.08 3.18
N GLY A 71 0.93 0.90 3.34
CA GLY A 71 -0.27 0.70 4.14
C GLY A 71 -1.60 0.98 3.43
N ASN A 72 -1.64 1.57 2.23
CA ASN A 72 -2.87 1.68 1.44
C ASN A 72 -3.27 0.32 0.83
N TRP A 73 -4.46 0.25 0.24
CA TRP A 73 -4.99 -0.99 -0.35
C TRP A 73 -4.06 -1.59 -1.40
N PHE A 74 -3.52 -0.75 -2.31
CA PHE A 74 -2.66 -1.20 -3.39
C PHE A 74 -1.35 -1.81 -2.86
N HIS A 75 -0.73 -1.16 -1.86
CA HIS A 75 0.46 -1.69 -1.19
C HIS A 75 0.16 -3.02 -0.47
N ARG A 76 -0.92 -3.09 0.34
CA ARG A 76 -1.28 -4.34 1.04
C ARG A 76 -1.56 -5.48 0.07
N THR A 77 -2.27 -5.19 -1.03
CA THR A 77 -2.56 -6.19 -2.08
C THR A 77 -1.28 -6.67 -2.76
N TRP A 78 -0.36 -5.74 -3.03
CA TRP A 78 0.95 -6.06 -3.62
C TRP A 78 1.78 -6.96 -2.73
N VAL A 79 1.98 -6.58 -1.47
CA VAL A 79 2.75 -7.36 -0.49
C VAL A 79 2.13 -8.75 -0.29
N GLY A 80 0.81 -8.82 -0.09
CA GLY A 80 0.12 -10.10 0.04
C GLY A 80 0.26 -11.01 -1.19
N ALA A 81 0.38 -10.43 -2.39
CA ALA A 81 0.67 -11.20 -3.61
C ALA A 81 2.11 -11.73 -3.65
N GLU A 82 3.09 -10.92 -3.23
CA GLU A 82 4.49 -11.33 -3.14
C GLU A 82 4.71 -12.41 -2.07
N GLU A 83 3.94 -12.38 -0.98
CA GLU A 83 3.97 -13.34 0.12
C GLU A 83 3.08 -14.58 -0.13
N GLY A 84 2.29 -14.58 -1.21
CA GLY A 84 1.38 -15.68 -1.55
C GLY A 84 0.13 -15.75 -0.67
N GLU A 85 -0.26 -14.64 -0.03
CA GLU A 85 -1.42 -14.53 0.83
C GLU A 85 -2.72 -14.21 0.07
N ASN A 86 -2.62 -13.89 -1.22
CA ASN A 86 -3.77 -13.63 -2.10
C ASN A 86 -3.52 -14.16 -3.51
N ASP A 87 -4.57 -14.15 -4.35
CA ASP A 87 -4.53 -14.69 -5.72
C ASP A 87 -4.08 -13.67 -6.78
N TRP A 88 -3.53 -12.53 -6.40
CA TRP A 88 -3.03 -11.54 -7.33
C TRP A 88 -1.64 -11.91 -7.86
N ASN A 89 -1.35 -11.47 -9.10
CA ASN A 89 -0.03 -11.57 -9.70
C ASN A 89 0.56 -10.16 -9.82
N THR A 90 1.80 -9.99 -9.38
CA THR A 90 2.51 -8.71 -9.44
C THR A 90 3.28 -8.56 -10.74
N ILE A 91 3.16 -7.37 -11.35
CA ILE A 91 3.97 -6.96 -12.50
C ILE A 91 4.56 -5.59 -12.18
N ARG A 92 5.89 -5.53 -12.02
CA ARG A 92 6.62 -4.29 -11.76
C ARG A 92 7.24 -3.78 -13.06
N LEU A 93 6.85 -2.57 -13.45
CA LEU A 93 7.37 -1.89 -14.64
C LEU A 93 8.29 -0.73 -14.22
N HIS A 94 9.44 -1.08 -13.65
CA HIS A 94 10.48 -0.13 -13.27
C HIS A 94 10.98 0.62 -14.54
N TRP A 95 11.43 1.87 -14.41
CA TRP A 95 11.87 2.67 -15.56
C TRP A 95 12.93 1.99 -16.42
N THR A 96 13.78 1.13 -15.85
CA THR A 96 14.82 0.39 -16.56
C THR A 96 14.31 -0.65 -17.57
N VAL A 97 13.01 -1.00 -17.55
CA VAL A 97 12.43 -1.90 -18.56
C VAL A 97 12.21 -1.18 -19.89
N HIS A 98 12.27 0.16 -19.91
CA HIS A 98 12.16 0.93 -21.13
C HIS A 98 13.51 1.00 -21.83
N PRO A 99 13.64 0.56 -23.11
CA PRO A 99 14.92 0.39 -23.77
C PRO A 99 15.67 1.70 -24.05
N GLU A 100 15.00 2.84 -24.03
CA GLU A 100 15.57 4.15 -24.31
C GLU A 100 15.85 4.99 -23.04
N ARG A 101 15.63 4.41 -21.84
CA ARG A 101 15.87 5.11 -20.57
C ARG A 101 17.14 4.59 -19.94
N GLU A 102 18.09 5.49 -19.74
CA GLU A 102 19.37 5.27 -19.08
C GLU A 102 19.43 6.07 -17.75
N GLN A 103 20.52 5.93 -17.01
CA GLN A 103 20.69 6.60 -15.72
C GLN A 103 20.58 8.14 -15.85
N ASP A 104 21.12 8.72 -16.92
CA ASP A 104 21.02 10.16 -17.15
C ASP A 104 19.57 10.64 -17.24
N TRP A 105 18.68 9.85 -17.86
CA TRP A 105 17.26 10.12 -17.88
C TRP A 105 16.65 10.09 -16.45
N ARG A 106 17.07 9.11 -15.64
CA ARG A 106 16.56 9.00 -14.24
C ARG A 106 17.05 10.16 -13.37
N ASP A 107 18.32 10.59 -13.54
CA ASP A 107 18.90 11.74 -12.85
C ASP A 107 18.23 13.06 -13.25
N GLU A 108 17.73 13.14 -14.48
CA GLU A 108 16.92 14.28 -14.94
C GLU A 108 15.54 14.30 -14.25
N GLN A 109 14.92 13.14 -14.05
CA GLN A 109 13.65 13.07 -13.30
C GLN A 109 13.82 13.55 -11.84
N ASP A 110 14.92 13.24 -11.17
CA ASP A 110 15.23 13.77 -9.84
C ASP A 110 15.30 15.29 -9.80
N LYS A 111 15.83 15.91 -10.84
CA LYS A 111 15.89 17.38 -10.95
C LYS A 111 14.55 18.01 -11.28
N LEU A 112 13.72 17.33 -12.04
CA LEU A 112 12.42 17.84 -12.51
C LEU A 112 11.33 17.67 -11.45
N LEU A 113 11.26 16.50 -10.82
CA LEU A 113 10.19 16.12 -9.90
C LEU A 113 10.61 16.22 -8.43
N GLY A 114 11.90 16.10 -8.16
CA GLY A 114 12.43 15.83 -6.83
C GLY A 114 12.57 14.33 -6.56
N PRO A 115 13.46 13.94 -5.62
CA PRO A 115 13.79 12.53 -5.42
C PRO A 115 12.61 11.64 -4.98
N SER A 116 11.67 12.19 -4.21
CA SER A 116 10.50 11.44 -3.72
C SER A 116 9.52 11.11 -4.83
N GLU A 117 9.12 12.14 -5.60
CA GLU A 117 8.21 11.98 -6.72
C GLU A 117 8.83 11.16 -7.84
N ALA A 118 10.13 11.33 -8.10
CA ALA A 118 10.83 10.53 -9.09
C ALA A 118 10.94 9.04 -8.68
N ALA A 119 11.11 8.75 -7.38
CA ALA A 119 11.07 7.37 -6.87
C ALA A 119 9.66 6.76 -7.01
N GLN A 120 8.63 7.54 -6.75
CA GLN A 120 7.24 7.14 -6.94
C GLN A 120 6.94 6.81 -8.40
N GLU A 121 7.22 7.76 -9.31
CA GLU A 121 6.81 7.68 -10.71
C GLU A 121 7.69 6.77 -11.57
N CYS A 122 8.95 6.58 -11.17
CA CYS A 122 9.92 5.87 -11.98
C CYS A 122 10.37 4.54 -11.37
N ASP A 123 10.68 4.52 -10.07
CA ASP A 123 11.33 3.37 -9.43
C ASP A 123 10.35 2.33 -8.89
N CYS A 124 9.04 2.60 -8.92
CA CYS A 124 8.02 1.76 -8.30
C CYS A 124 8.33 1.49 -6.81
N ASP A 125 8.79 2.52 -6.09
CA ASP A 125 9.20 2.40 -4.68
C ASP A 125 8.09 2.87 -3.75
N PHE A 126 7.51 1.94 -3.00
CA PHE A 126 6.47 2.23 -2.02
C PHE A 126 6.98 3.00 -0.80
N ILE A 127 8.23 2.78 -0.39
CA ILE A 127 8.76 3.35 0.83
C ILE A 127 9.02 4.84 0.64
N THR A 128 9.71 5.19 -0.43
CA THR A 128 10.12 6.57 -0.70
C THR A 128 8.97 7.44 -1.21
N SER A 129 7.92 6.85 -1.79
CA SER A 129 6.77 7.57 -2.36
C SER A 129 5.77 8.11 -1.33
N GLY A 130 5.86 7.74 -0.05
CA GLY A 130 4.91 8.14 0.98
C GLY A 130 5.20 9.48 1.62
N GLN A 131 4.15 10.25 1.95
CA GLN A 131 4.23 11.46 2.78
C GLN A 131 4.26 11.09 4.27
N GLY A 132 5.27 10.33 4.70
CA GLY A 132 5.46 9.99 6.10
C GLY A 132 6.06 11.14 6.92
N VAL A 133 5.75 11.21 8.22
CA VAL A 133 6.37 12.15 9.16
C VAL A 133 7.87 11.88 9.31
N VAL A 134 8.29 10.63 9.10
CA VAL A 134 9.69 10.19 9.14
C VAL A 134 10.16 9.89 7.74
N ASP A 135 11.35 10.35 7.38
CA ASP A 135 11.97 10.05 6.08
C ASP A 135 12.05 8.52 5.88
N PRO A 136 11.47 7.97 4.81
CA PRO A 136 11.46 6.53 4.56
C PRO A 136 12.86 5.89 4.52
N ARG A 137 13.88 6.64 4.10
CA ARG A 137 15.28 6.17 4.09
C ARG A 137 15.81 5.92 5.50
N ILE A 138 15.41 6.76 6.45
CA ILE A 138 15.72 6.55 7.87
C ILE A 138 15.05 5.28 8.38
N LEU A 139 13.76 5.08 8.04
CA LEU A 139 13.03 3.86 8.41
C LEU A 139 13.68 2.60 7.83
N GLU A 140 14.11 2.66 6.58
CA GLU A 140 14.78 1.52 5.93
C GLU A 140 16.16 1.23 6.56
N GLU A 141 16.92 2.26 6.92
CA GLU A 141 18.18 2.10 7.65
C GLU A 141 17.94 1.45 9.02
N TYR A 142 16.94 1.92 9.78
CA TYR A 142 16.55 1.30 11.04
C TYR A 142 16.12 -0.15 10.86
N ARG A 143 15.31 -0.43 9.83
CA ARG A 143 14.85 -1.79 9.52
C ARG A 143 16.02 -2.74 9.26
N LYS A 144 17.02 -2.32 8.52
CA LYS A 144 18.20 -3.15 8.19
C LYS A 144 19.15 -3.35 9.35
N ASN A 145 19.34 -2.33 10.18
CA ASN A 145 20.46 -2.28 11.10
C ASN A 145 20.05 -2.33 12.58
N GLN A 146 18.80 -2.00 12.92
CA GLN A 146 18.36 -1.79 14.29
C GLN A 146 17.23 -2.72 14.75
N ILE A 147 16.54 -3.42 13.84
CA ILE A 147 15.49 -4.35 14.24
C ILE A 147 16.13 -5.57 14.88
N GLN A 148 15.72 -5.85 16.11
CA GLN A 148 16.11 -7.03 16.87
C GLN A 148 14.87 -7.78 17.34
N GLU A 149 14.95 -9.09 17.34
CA GLU A 149 13.88 -9.91 17.93
C GLU A 149 13.84 -9.66 19.45
N PRO A 150 12.65 -9.58 20.05
CA PRO A 150 12.53 -9.46 21.48
C PRO A 150 13.07 -10.72 22.18
N LEU A 151 13.73 -10.51 23.32
CA LEU A 151 14.21 -11.64 24.15
C LEU A 151 13.06 -12.51 24.64
N GLU A 152 11.90 -11.92 24.85
CA GLU A 152 10.74 -12.62 25.36
C GLU A 152 9.44 -11.94 24.91
N LYS A 153 8.41 -12.75 24.67
CA LYS A 153 7.04 -12.29 24.42
C LYS A 153 6.14 -12.86 25.50
N ARG A 154 5.38 -12.02 26.17
CA ARG A 154 4.46 -12.35 27.28
C ARG A 154 3.08 -11.73 27.08
N GLY A 155 2.18 -12.01 28.02
CA GLY A 155 0.84 -11.45 28.04
C GLY A 155 -0.16 -12.23 27.20
N PHE A 156 -1.39 -11.73 27.19
CA PHE A 156 -2.45 -12.28 26.36
C PHE A 156 -2.10 -12.06 24.88
N ASP A 157 -2.22 -13.10 24.06
CA ASP A 157 -1.83 -13.10 22.65
C ASP A 157 -0.37 -12.67 22.38
N SER A 158 0.55 -12.87 23.35
CA SER A 158 1.96 -12.49 23.23
C SER A 158 2.18 -11.00 22.90
N ASN A 159 1.34 -10.13 23.38
CA ASN A 159 1.31 -8.70 23.08
C ASN A 159 2.31 -7.85 23.88
N LEU A 160 2.97 -8.41 24.90
CA LEU A 160 4.05 -7.75 25.64
C LEU A 160 5.40 -8.25 25.11
N TRP A 161 6.13 -7.40 24.43
CA TRP A 161 7.44 -7.70 23.87
C TRP A 161 8.53 -7.07 24.73
N ILE A 162 9.51 -7.86 25.13
CA ILE A 162 10.60 -7.47 26.02
C ILE A 162 11.92 -7.68 25.31
N TRP A 163 12.61 -6.60 24.98
CA TRP A 163 13.96 -6.63 24.37
C TRP A 163 15.05 -6.61 25.41
N GLN A 164 14.79 -5.99 26.57
CA GLN A 164 15.73 -5.89 27.66
C GLN A 164 15.00 -6.04 29.00
N PRO A 165 15.52 -6.84 29.94
CA PRO A 165 14.96 -6.93 31.29
C PRO A 165 15.06 -5.57 32.00
N PRO A 166 14.09 -5.21 32.85
CA PRO A 166 14.14 -3.95 33.58
C PRO A 166 15.34 -3.92 34.52
N ASN A 167 16.08 -2.82 34.52
CA ASN A 167 17.13 -2.54 35.47
C ASN A 167 16.66 -1.43 36.41
N TYR A 168 16.40 -1.77 37.66
CA TYR A 168 15.83 -0.84 38.64
C TYR A 168 16.78 0.30 39.06
N THR A 169 17.99 0.36 38.52
CA THR A 169 18.94 1.46 38.74
C THR A 169 18.94 2.49 37.60
N LYS A 170 18.09 2.29 36.59
CA LYS A 170 17.99 3.13 35.42
C LYS A 170 16.68 3.93 35.39
N ASP A 171 16.70 5.01 34.62
CA ASP A 171 15.53 5.82 34.36
C ASP A 171 14.78 5.33 33.10
N TYR A 172 13.46 5.33 33.16
CA TYR A 172 12.60 4.88 32.06
C TYR A 172 11.54 5.92 31.75
N VAL A 173 11.26 6.09 30.47
CA VAL A 173 10.12 6.86 29.99
C VAL A 173 9.08 5.91 29.42
N VAL A 174 7.82 6.16 29.76
CA VAL A 174 6.68 5.45 29.20
C VAL A 174 5.96 6.37 28.22
N ALA A 175 5.89 5.95 26.96
CA ALA A 175 5.06 6.58 25.94
C ALA A 175 3.84 5.69 25.66
N GLY A 176 2.65 6.28 25.66
CA GLY A 176 1.41 5.54 25.43
C GLY A 176 0.54 6.24 24.41
N ASP A 177 0.03 5.47 23.47
CA ASP A 177 -1.06 5.86 22.57
C ASP A 177 -2.32 5.10 22.97
N VAL A 178 -3.36 5.84 23.36
CA VAL A 178 -4.57 5.26 23.95
C VAL A 178 -5.70 5.29 22.93
N ALA A 179 -6.11 4.10 22.51
CA ALA A 179 -7.27 3.92 21.65
C ALA A 179 -8.58 4.43 22.29
N ARG A 180 -9.50 4.87 21.45
CA ARG A 180 -10.83 5.39 21.88
C ARG A 180 -11.75 4.34 22.48
N GLY A 181 -11.42 3.04 22.35
CA GLY A 181 -12.24 1.93 22.84
C GLY A 181 -13.42 1.57 21.94
N ASP A 182 -13.44 2.04 20.71
CA ASP A 182 -14.47 1.73 19.69
C ASP A 182 -14.16 0.44 18.89
N GLY A 183 -13.07 -0.25 19.21
CA GLY A 183 -12.65 -1.50 18.57
C GLY A 183 -12.00 -1.32 17.20
N GLN A 184 -11.74 -0.10 16.77
CA GLN A 184 -11.09 0.18 15.48
C GLN A 184 -9.59 0.42 15.60
N ASP A 185 -9.09 0.58 16.82
CA ASP A 185 -7.69 0.88 17.09
C ASP A 185 -7.23 0.18 18.37
N PHE A 186 -5.91 0.04 18.54
CA PHE A 186 -5.29 -0.60 19.69
C PHE A 186 -4.55 0.42 20.56
N THR A 187 -4.66 0.25 21.88
CA THR A 187 -3.80 0.98 22.81
C THR A 187 -2.40 0.37 22.78
N ALA A 188 -1.38 1.20 22.58
CA ALA A 188 0.02 0.79 22.56
C ALA A 188 0.83 1.55 23.61
N PHE A 189 1.77 0.85 24.25
CA PHE A 189 2.72 1.44 25.20
C PHE A 189 4.14 1.05 24.86
N HIS A 190 5.05 2.00 24.97
CA HIS A 190 6.48 1.78 24.89
C HIS A 190 7.16 2.20 26.20
N VAL A 191 7.97 1.32 26.74
CA VAL A 191 8.84 1.62 27.88
C VAL A 191 10.26 1.71 27.36
N ILE A 192 10.90 2.87 27.48
CA ILE A 192 12.17 3.19 26.85
C ILE A 192 13.18 3.50 27.95
N ASP A 193 14.32 2.82 27.91
CA ASP A 193 15.50 3.13 28.70
C ASP A 193 16.09 4.45 28.17
N VAL A 194 16.33 5.42 29.05
CA VAL A 194 16.79 6.77 28.68
C VAL A 194 18.18 7.12 29.22
N ASP A 195 18.88 6.16 29.86
CA ASP A 195 20.25 6.28 30.30
C ASP A 195 21.28 5.98 29.20
#